data_6b0f3d981b9cd45bdd4de547d671dc9b
#
_entry.id   6b0f3d981b9cd45bdd4de547d671dc9b
#
_cell.length_a   1.000
_cell.length_b   1.000
_cell.length_c   1.000
_cell.angle_alpha   90.00
_cell.angle_beta   90.00
_cell.angle_gamma   90.00
#
_symmetry.space_group_name_H-M   'P 1'
#
loop_
_entity.id
_entity.type
_entity.pdbx_description
1 polymer ?
#
loop_
_entity_poly.entity_id
_entity_poly.type
_entity_poly.pdbx_seq_one_letter_code
_entity_poly.pdbx_strand_id
1 'polypeptide(L)'
;MTAEGDNRVLMIKVVKDMLSIYMKNPEFVYGGEFIKIADKNELFCLKTVSVIFQMIEKFKLDRLINKMTTLKGNGASNYDILMFETSDEIQELALAHGEKLAILHCIDSLEKLSASKEVMRNYFLLFAWEVLLRELSLMLLEGWICPKLAGELREHYNALIKKAAKDIDVVIDSLNIPVHALQVPAAKDYIKYNSYPNYGEVVGAKL
;
A
#
# COMPACT_ATOMS: atom_id res chain seq x y z
N MET A 1 7.75 -11.08 -6.21
CA MET A 1 7.36 -12.21 -5.33
C MET A 1 8.42 -13.27 -5.44
N THR A 2 8.98 -13.71 -4.33
CA THR A 2 9.86 -14.88 -4.31
C THR A 2 8.98 -16.13 -4.37
N ALA A 3 9.32 -17.09 -5.21
CA ALA A 3 8.59 -18.36 -5.32
C ALA A 3 8.55 -19.15 -3.98
N GLU A 4 9.39 -18.78 -3.02
CA GLU A 4 9.57 -19.45 -1.74
C GLU A 4 9.14 -18.60 -0.52
N GLY A 5 8.43 -17.50 -0.71
CA GLY A 5 7.52 -16.93 0.27
C GLY A 5 8.04 -15.90 1.27
N ASP A 6 9.33 -15.64 1.44
CA ASP A 6 9.76 -14.60 2.39
C ASP A 6 10.08 -13.26 1.72
N ASN A 7 9.11 -12.36 1.75
CA ASN A 7 9.27 -10.99 1.24
C ASN A 7 10.23 -10.13 2.11
N ARG A 8 10.50 -10.53 3.36
CA ARG A 8 11.36 -9.76 4.27
C ARG A 8 12.78 -9.61 3.75
N VAL A 9 13.33 -10.66 3.16
CA VAL A 9 14.66 -10.63 2.55
C VAL A 9 14.72 -9.64 1.39
N LEU A 10 13.67 -9.61 0.55
CA LEU A 10 13.57 -8.64 -0.55
C LEU A 10 13.42 -7.20 -0.02
N MET A 11 12.66 -7.00 1.05
CA MET A 11 12.50 -5.69 1.69
C MET A 11 13.85 -5.14 2.17
N ILE A 12 14.69 -5.98 2.79
CA ILE A 12 16.05 -5.59 3.19
C ILE A 12 16.88 -5.16 1.98
N LYS A 13 16.78 -5.89 0.85
CA LYS A 13 17.49 -5.51 -0.39
C LYS A 13 17.00 -4.18 -0.92
N VAL A 14 15.70 -3.98 -1.03
CA VAL A 14 15.10 -2.71 -1.50
C VAL A 14 15.62 -1.54 -0.68
N VAL A 15 15.59 -1.64 0.66
CA VAL A 15 16.06 -0.57 1.53
C VAL A 15 17.57 -0.35 1.42
N LYS A 16 18.38 -1.40 1.26
CA LYS A 16 19.82 -1.24 1.00
C LYS A 16 20.07 -0.46 -0.30
N ASP A 17 19.32 -0.75 -1.36
CA ASP A 17 19.42 -0.02 -2.62
C ASP A 17 18.99 1.44 -2.45
N MET A 18 17.89 1.71 -1.74
CA MET A 18 17.43 3.07 -1.40
C MET A 18 18.50 3.84 -0.61
N LEU A 19 19.07 3.24 0.44
CA LEU A 19 20.15 3.85 1.23
C LEU A 19 21.39 4.13 0.38
N SER A 20 21.75 3.23 -0.53
CA SER A 20 22.87 3.45 -1.45
C SER A 20 22.65 4.65 -2.39
N ILE A 21 21.42 4.82 -2.87
CA ILE A 21 21.04 5.98 -3.71
C ILE A 21 21.08 7.26 -2.87
N TYR A 22 20.51 7.23 -1.67
CA TYR A 22 20.51 8.36 -0.74
C TYR A 22 21.94 8.83 -0.39
N MET A 23 22.82 7.89 -0.10
CA MET A 23 24.23 8.21 0.22
C MET A 23 25.00 8.85 -0.93
N LYS A 24 24.62 8.56 -2.18
CA LYS A 24 25.24 9.16 -3.38
C LYS A 24 24.68 10.54 -3.71
N ASN A 25 23.39 10.73 -3.51
CA ASN A 25 22.67 11.96 -3.87
C ASN A 25 21.59 12.29 -2.81
N PRO A 26 21.96 12.83 -1.65
CA PRO A 26 20.98 13.11 -0.57
C PRO A 26 19.87 14.08 -1.00
N GLU A 27 20.19 15.04 -1.87
CA GLU A 27 19.24 16.04 -2.36
C GLU A 27 18.27 15.52 -3.41
N PHE A 28 18.63 14.48 -4.14
CA PHE A 28 17.84 13.98 -5.27
C PHE A 28 16.67 13.10 -4.83
N VAL A 29 16.81 12.43 -3.68
CA VAL A 29 15.94 11.29 -3.37
C VAL A 29 14.54 11.73 -2.91
N TYR A 30 14.40 12.88 -2.25
CA TYR A 30 13.14 13.24 -1.59
C TYR A 30 12.92 14.77 -1.49
N GLY A 31 12.94 15.45 -2.61
CA GLY A 31 12.83 16.93 -2.71
C GLY A 31 11.41 17.49 -2.56
N GLY A 32 10.46 16.75 -1.98
CA GLY A 32 9.10 17.24 -1.74
C GLY A 32 9.01 18.03 -0.44
N GLU A 33 8.36 19.20 -0.49
CA GLU A 33 7.96 19.91 0.74
C GLU A 33 6.86 19.14 1.47
N PHE A 34 6.92 19.15 2.80
CA PHE A 34 5.82 18.62 3.61
C PHE A 34 4.62 19.55 3.48
N ILE A 35 3.49 19.00 3.04
CA ILE A 35 2.24 19.74 2.90
C ILE A 35 1.35 19.52 4.13
N LYS A 36 0.55 20.54 4.45
CA LYS A 36 -0.55 20.41 5.42
C LYS A 36 -1.85 20.28 4.65
N ILE A 37 -2.59 19.23 4.97
CA ILE A 37 -3.89 18.97 4.37
C ILE A 37 -4.94 19.71 5.21
N ALA A 38 -5.52 20.72 4.61
CA ALA A 38 -6.51 21.59 5.27
C ALA A 38 -7.95 21.26 4.85
N ASP A 39 -8.15 20.76 3.63
CA ASP A 39 -9.46 20.46 3.05
C ASP A 39 -9.58 18.97 2.68
N LYS A 40 -10.76 18.41 2.94
CA LYS A 40 -11.13 17.07 2.54
C LYS A 40 -11.01 16.83 1.02
N ASN A 41 -11.25 17.84 0.21
CA ASN A 41 -11.15 17.74 -1.25
C ASN A 41 -9.72 17.40 -1.71
N GLU A 42 -8.71 17.79 -0.95
CA GLU A 42 -7.31 17.46 -1.21
C GLU A 42 -7.08 15.93 -1.12
N LEU A 43 -7.78 15.25 -0.20
CA LEU A 43 -7.71 13.80 -0.05
C LEU A 43 -8.37 13.03 -1.19
N PHE A 44 -9.27 13.65 -1.94
CA PHE A 44 -9.84 13.09 -3.17
C PHE A 44 -9.01 13.37 -4.42
N CYS A 45 -7.95 14.17 -4.29
CA CYS A 45 -7.02 14.46 -5.37
C CYS A 45 -5.87 13.45 -5.34
N LEU A 46 -5.79 12.54 -6.30
CA LEU A 46 -4.73 11.53 -6.37
C LEU A 46 -3.33 12.13 -6.42
N LYS A 47 -3.16 13.32 -7.02
CA LYS A 47 -1.87 14.03 -7.02
C LYS A 47 -1.47 14.46 -5.61
N THR A 48 -2.39 15.04 -4.83
CA THR A 48 -2.13 15.37 -3.42
C THR A 48 -1.83 14.12 -2.60
N VAL A 49 -2.63 13.07 -2.80
CA VAL A 49 -2.41 11.78 -2.14
C VAL A 49 -1.02 11.22 -2.46
N SER A 50 -0.56 11.30 -3.70
CA SER A 50 0.79 10.82 -4.06
C SER A 50 1.90 11.61 -3.36
N VAL A 51 1.70 12.91 -3.10
CA VAL A 51 2.63 13.70 -2.28
C VAL A 51 2.67 13.19 -0.85
N ILE A 52 1.51 12.84 -0.26
CA ILE A 52 1.46 12.27 1.10
C ILE A 52 2.24 10.94 1.16
N PHE A 53 2.13 10.09 0.15
CA PHE A 53 2.92 8.85 0.09
C PHE A 53 4.42 9.11 0.04
N GLN A 54 4.85 10.15 -0.69
CA GLN A 54 6.24 10.58 -0.69
C GLN A 54 6.69 11.11 0.69
N MET A 55 5.82 11.85 1.38
CA MET A 55 6.09 12.33 2.74
C MET A 55 6.25 11.18 3.72
N ILE A 56 5.37 10.16 3.68
CA ILE A 56 5.45 8.96 4.52
C ILE A 56 6.77 8.23 4.28
N GLU A 57 7.13 7.99 3.02
CA GLU A 57 8.39 7.35 2.67
C GLU A 57 9.60 8.13 3.17
N LYS A 58 9.61 9.43 2.91
CA LYS A 58 10.70 10.32 3.39
C LYS A 58 10.84 10.28 4.91
N PHE A 59 9.74 10.42 5.62
CA PHE A 59 9.76 10.38 7.09
C PHE A 59 10.34 9.07 7.62
N LYS A 60 9.90 7.93 7.07
CA LYS A 60 10.39 6.60 7.48
C LYS A 60 11.88 6.42 7.13
N LEU A 61 12.32 6.94 6.00
CA LEU A 61 13.73 6.93 5.60
C LEU A 61 14.60 7.75 6.55
N ASP A 62 14.21 8.99 6.82
CA ASP A 62 14.96 9.89 7.72
C ASP A 62 15.06 9.30 9.13
N ARG A 63 13.96 8.74 9.64
CA ARG A 63 13.92 8.03 10.93
C ARG A 63 14.87 6.85 10.94
N LEU A 64 14.87 6.02 9.90
CA LEU A 64 15.77 4.86 9.78
C LEU A 64 17.24 5.30 9.77
N ILE A 65 17.59 6.30 8.95
CA ILE A 65 18.97 6.81 8.83
C ILE A 65 19.46 7.34 10.17
N ASN A 66 18.65 8.13 10.86
CA ASN A 66 19.00 8.67 12.18
C ASN A 66 19.24 7.56 13.20
N LYS A 67 18.38 6.53 13.25
CA LYS A 67 18.53 5.37 14.13
C LYS A 67 19.81 4.59 13.80
N MET A 68 20.05 4.29 12.52
CA MET A 68 21.25 3.57 12.08
C MET A 68 22.54 4.33 12.39
N THR A 69 22.53 5.66 12.20
CA THR A 69 23.68 6.52 12.51
C THR A 69 23.99 6.50 14.01
N THR A 70 22.97 6.61 14.84
CA THR A 70 23.12 6.54 16.31
C THR A 70 23.68 5.18 16.76
N LEU A 71 23.11 4.09 16.25
CA LEU A 71 23.58 2.74 16.58
C LEU A 71 25.03 2.50 16.16
N LYS A 72 25.40 2.98 14.99
CA LYS A 72 26.77 2.89 14.48
C LYS A 72 27.74 3.72 15.33
N GLY A 73 27.34 4.92 15.75
CA GLY A 73 28.10 5.75 16.68
C GLY A 73 28.33 5.06 18.06
N ASN A 74 27.39 4.21 18.48
CA ASN A 74 27.50 3.40 19.71
C ASN A 74 28.27 2.08 19.51
N GLY A 75 28.85 1.85 18.33
CA GLY A 75 29.70 0.69 18.06
C GLY A 75 28.95 -0.58 17.62
N ALA A 76 27.68 -0.51 17.31
CA ALA A 76 26.92 -1.65 16.79
C ALA A 76 27.44 -2.11 15.42
N SER A 77 27.49 -3.43 15.20
CA SER A 77 27.89 -3.98 13.91
C SER A 77 26.85 -3.71 12.83
N ASN A 78 27.27 -3.63 11.56
CA ASN A 78 26.32 -3.46 10.44
C ASN A 78 25.32 -4.62 10.36
N TYR A 79 25.74 -5.82 10.78
CA TYR A 79 24.87 -6.99 10.81
C TYR A 79 23.78 -6.83 11.86
N ASP A 80 24.15 -6.48 13.08
CA ASP A 80 23.18 -6.29 14.17
C ASP A 80 22.20 -5.16 13.85
N ILE A 81 22.71 -4.04 13.32
CA ILE A 81 21.86 -2.91 12.89
C ILE A 81 20.81 -3.37 11.90
N LEU A 82 21.20 -4.07 10.83
CA LEU A 82 20.28 -4.42 9.74
C LEU A 82 19.34 -5.57 10.09
N MET A 83 19.82 -6.55 10.88
CA MET A 83 19.06 -7.79 11.08
C MET A 83 18.23 -7.78 12.35
N PHE A 84 18.61 -6.99 13.35
CA PHE A 84 17.93 -6.98 14.63
C PHE A 84 17.40 -5.60 15.02
N GLU A 85 18.27 -4.59 15.04
CA GLU A 85 17.94 -3.30 15.65
C GLU A 85 17.00 -2.44 14.80
N THR A 86 17.04 -2.59 13.46
CA THR A 86 16.24 -1.79 12.52
C THR A 86 15.40 -2.65 11.57
N SER A 87 15.19 -3.92 11.89
CA SER A 87 14.46 -4.84 11.01
C SER A 87 13.04 -4.39 10.72
N ASP A 88 12.32 -3.88 11.71
CA ASP A 88 10.94 -3.45 11.56
C ASP A 88 10.85 -2.15 10.75
N GLU A 89 11.71 -1.17 11.04
CA GLU A 89 11.77 0.08 10.28
C GLU A 89 12.16 -0.14 8.83
N ILE A 90 13.03 -1.12 8.54
CA ILE A 90 13.39 -1.51 7.18
C ILE A 90 12.15 -2.04 6.45
N GLN A 91 11.35 -2.87 7.09
CA GLN A 91 10.14 -3.42 6.49
C GLN A 91 9.07 -2.34 6.26
N GLU A 92 8.87 -1.46 7.25
CA GLU A 92 7.96 -0.33 7.13
C GLU A 92 8.36 0.61 5.98
N LEU A 93 9.65 0.90 5.82
CA LEU A 93 10.15 1.74 4.72
C LEU A 93 9.98 1.06 3.36
N ALA A 94 10.32 -0.23 3.27
CA ALA A 94 10.16 -0.99 2.03
C ALA A 94 8.69 -1.05 1.58
N LEU A 95 7.77 -1.22 2.54
CA LEU A 95 6.33 -1.21 2.28
C LEU A 95 5.90 0.17 1.76
N ALA A 96 6.27 1.25 2.45
CA ALA A 96 5.96 2.62 2.04
C ALA A 96 6.50 2.95 0.65
N HIS A 97 7.70 2.46 0.31
CA HIS A 97 8.27 2.60 -1.03
C HIS A 97 7.42 1.90 -2.10
N GLY A 98 7.04 0.64 -1.85
CA GLY A 98 6.19 -0.13 -2.77
C GLY A 98 4.81 0.52 -2.97
N GLU A 99 4.19 0.98 -1.90
CA GLU A 99 2.90 1.67 -1.94
C GLU A 99 2.97 3.00 -2.69
N LYS A 100 4.04 3.78 -2.48
CA LYS A 100 4.29 5.01 -3.26
C LYS A 100 4.41 4.69 -4.76
N LEU A 101 5.18 3.69 -5.14
CA LEU A 101 5.29 3.28 -6.54
C LEU A 101 3.94 2.84 -7.10
N ALA A 102 3.16 2.08 -6.34
CA ALA A 102 1.84 1.64 -6.76
C ALA A 102 0.91 2.82 -7.05
N ILE A 103 0.81 3.81 -6.16
CA ILE A 103 -0.07 4.97 -6.39
C ILE A 103 0.38 5.82 -7.58
N LEU A 104 1.70 5.98 -7.79
CA LEU A 104 2.22 6.69 -8.95
C LEU A 104 1.84 5.97 -10.25
N HIS A 105 1.96 4.65 -10.30
CA HIS A 105 1.52 3.86 -11.45
C HIS A 105 0.00 3.89 -11.66
N CYS A 106 -0.79 3.94 -10.58
CA CYS A 106 -2.24 4.14 -10.67
C CYS A 106 -2.58 5.46 -11.34
N ILE A 107 -1.89 6.55 -10.97
CA ILE A 107 -2.11 7.88 -11.57
C ILE A 107 -1.75 7.87 -13.07
N ASP A 108 -0.57 7.35 -13.41
CA ASP A 108 -0.11 7.24 -14.80
C ASP A 108 -1.08 6.38 -15.66
N SER A 109 -1.56 5.29 -15.08
CA SER A 109 -2.56 4.43 -15.75
C SER A 109 -3.88 5.14 -15.98
N LEU A 110 -4.36 5.92 -15.00
CA LEU A 110 -5.59 6.70 -15.15
C LEU A 110 -5.51 7.74 -16.28
N GLU A 111 -4.35 8.33 -16.48
CA GLU A 111 -4.16 9.32 -17.55
C GLU A 111 -4.33 8.69 -18.94
N LYS A 112 -3.99 7.40 -19.06
CA LYS A 112 -4.08 6.63 -20.31
C LYS A 112 -5.47 6.04 -20.58
N LEU A 113 -6.36 5.99 -19.58
CA LEU A 113 -7.70 5.45 -19.73
C LEU A 113 -8.63 6.46 -20.43
N SER A 114 -9.36 5.98 -21.42
CA SER A 114 -10.42 6.75 -22.09
C SER A 114 -11.82 6.45 -21.52
N ALA A 115 -12.08 5.20 -21.21
CA ALA A 115 -13.35 4.74 -20.63
C ALA A 115 -13.14 4.27 -19.17
N SER A 116 -14.20 4.23 -18.38
CA SER A 116 -14.21 3.72 -16.99
C SER A 116 -13.23 4.45 -16.03
N LYS A 117 -12.75 5.62 -16.43
CA LYS A 117 -11.75 6.40 -15.65
C LYS A 117 -12.22 6.71 -14.24
N GLU A 118 -13.51 7.06 -14.08
CA GLU A 118 -14.06 7.38 -12.76
C GLU A 118 -14.17 6.13 -11.88
N VAL A 119 -14.58 5.01 -12.44
CA VAL A 119 -14.64 3.72 -11.73
C VAL A 119 -13.27 3.38 -11.20
N MET A 120 -12.25 3.33 -12.07
CA MET A 120 -10.88 3.02 -11.67
C MET A 120 -10.31 4.01 -10.67
N ARG A 121 -10.63 5.31 -10.81
CA ARG A 121 -10.24 6.34 -9.85
C ARG A 121 -10.77 6.05 -8.45
N ASN A 122 -12.02 5.59 -8.32
CA ASN A 122 -12.60 5.24 -7.02
C ASN A 122 -11.83 4.07 -6.36
N TYR A 123 -11.45 3.06 -7.12
CA TYR A 123 -10.66 1.93 -6.60
C TYR A 123 -9.23 2.34 -6.22
N PHE A 124 -8.59 3.20 -7.00
CA PHE A 124 -7.26 3.72 -6.65
C PHE A 124 -7.30 4.61 -5.41
N LEU A 125 -8.36 5.40 -5.26
CA LEU A 125 -8.58 6.15 -4.01
C LEU A 125 -8.84 5.24 -2.81
N LEU A 126 -9.58 4.13 -2.97
CA LEU A 126 -9.78 3.16 -1.90
C LEU A 126 -8.45 2.57 -1.43
N PHE A 127 -7.59 2.14 -2.37
CA PHE A 127 -6.24 1.68 -2.04
C PHE A 127 -5.46 2.76 -1.29
N ALA A 128 -5.45 3.98 -1.80
CA ALA A 128 -4.72 5.07 -1.19
C ALA A 128 -5.23 5.40 0.21
N TRP A 129 -6.54 5.44 0.41
CA TRP A 129 -7.12 5.78 1.71
C TRP A 129 -6.95 4.67 2.75
N GLU A 130 -6.87 3.41 2.34
CA GLU A 130 -6.50 2.31 3.24
C GLU A 130 -5.11 2.55 3.84
N VAL A 131 -4.14 2.96 3.01
CA VAL A 131 -2.80 3.32 3.46
C VAL A 131 -2.84 4.54 4.38
N LEU A 132 -3.56 5.61 4.00
CA LEU A 132 -3.66 6.82 4.82
C LEU A 132 -4.31 6.56 6.19
N LEU A 133 -5.33 5.69 6.25
CA LEU A 133 -5.95 5.29 7.52
C LEU A 133 -4.99 4.51 8.42
N ARG A 134 -4.13 3.68 7.84
CA ARG A 134 -3.09 2.97 8.58
C ARG A 134 -2.02 3.92 9.12
N GLU A 135 -1.64 4.92 8.34
CA GLU A 135 -0.63 5.91 8.70
C GLU A 135 -1.22 7.15 9.41
N LEU A 136 -2.50 7.13 9.78
CA LEU A 136 -3.22 8.29 10.32
C LEU A 136 -2.58 8.85 11.60
N SER A 137 -2.07 7.98 12.48
CA SER A 137 -1.39 8.39 13.70
C SER A 137 -0.12 9.19 13.39
N LEU A 138 0.68 8.75 12.41
CA LEU A 138 1.85 9.48 11.93
C LEU A 138 1.44 10.85 11.40
N MET A 139 0.45 10.91 10.53
CA MET A 139 -0.01 12.15 9.91
C MET A 139 -0.51 13.17 10.93
N LEU A 140 -1.14 12.70 12.00
CA LEU A 140 -1.59 13.55 13.13
C LEU A 140 -0.42 14.04 13.97
N LEU A 141 0.51 13.18 14.32
CA LEU A 141 1.68 13.53 15.14
C LEU A 141 2.58 14.57 14.44
N GLU A 142 2.76 14.41 13.14
CA GLU A 142 3.55 15.34 12.33
C GLU A 142 2.76 16.59 11.89
N GLY A 143 1.47 16.67 12.24
CA GLY A 143 0.62 17.81 11.90
C GLY A 143 0.32 17.98 10.42
N TRP A 144 0.43 16.90 9.63
CA TRP A 144 0.10 16.90 8.21
C TRP A 144 -1.41 16.94 7.96
N ILE A 145 -2.19 16.43 8.92
CA ILE A 145 -3.65 16.47 8.92
C ILE A 145 -4.16 17.00 10.25
N CYS A 146 -5.23 17.78 10.23
CA CYS A 146 -5.82 18.26 11.48
C CYS A 146 -6.75 17.19 12.11
N PRO A 147 -6.91 17.19 13.46
CA PRO A 147 -7.75 16.21 14.16
C PRO A 147 -9.20 16.15 13.65
N LYS A 148 -9.77 17.29 13.25
CA LYS A 148 -11.11 17.35 12.70
C LYS A 148 -11.22 16.53 11.42
N LEU A 149 -10.34 16.78 10.46
CA LEU A 149 -10.33 16.08 9.18
C LEU A 149 -10.00 14.58 9.35
N ALA A 150 -9.10 14.25 10.28
CA ALA A 150 -8.80 12.88 10.64
C ALA A 150 -10.02 12.13 11.19
N GLY A 151 -10.84 12.78 12.01
CA GLY A 151 -12.09 12.22 12.53
C GLY A 151 -13.12 11.92 11.43
N GLU A 152 -13.18 12.77 10.40
CA GLU A 152 -14.10 12.60 9.26
C GLU A 152 -13.61 11.56 8.23
N LEU A 153 -12.32 11.23 8.24
CA LEU A 153 -11.69 10.39 7.19
C LEU A 153 -12.35 9.00 7.08
N ARG A 154 -12.71 8.38 8.21
CA ARG A 154 -13.35 7.05 8.22
C ARG A 154 -14.74 7.08 7.57
N GLU A 155 -15.50 8.13 7.80
CA GLU A 155 -16.83 8.29 7.19
C GLU A 155 -16.72 8.47 5.69
N HIS A 156 -15.78 9.29 5.25
CA HIS A 156 -15.51 9.50 3.81
C HIS A 156 -15.04 8.22 3.14
N TYR A 157 -14.17 7.45 3.79
CA TYR A 157 -13.74 6.13 3.29
C TYR A 157 -14.91 5.17 3.13
N ASN A 158 -15.79 5.07 4.14
CA ASN A 158 -16.98 4.24 4.06
C ASN A 158 -17.96 4.68 2.95
N ALA A 159 -18.08 5.98 2.72
CA ALA A 159 -18.90 6.50 1.61
C ALA A 159 -18.28 6.12 0.25
N LEU A 160 -16.96 6.17 0.14
CA LEU A 160 -16.23 5.76 -1.07
C LEU A 160 -16.38 4.25 -1.34
N ILE A 161 -16.32 3.40 -0.31
CA ILE A 161 -16.59 1.96 -0.44
C ILE A 161 -17.99 1.73 -1.01
N LYS A 162 -19.02 2.39 -0.46
CA LYS A 162 -20.39 2.26 -0.96
C LYS A 162 -20.54 2.73 -2.40
N LYS A 163 -19.76 3.74 -2.82
CA LYS A 163 -19.73 4.21 -4.20
C LYS A 163 -19.09 3.19 -5.13
N ALA A 164 -17.90 2.70 -4.78
CA ALA A 164 -17.15 1.74 -5.57
C ALA A 164 -17.84 0.37 -5.68
N ALA A 165 -18.55 -0.06 -4.62
CA ALA A 165 -19.28 -1.32 -4.61
C ALA A 165 -20.38 -1.43 -5.70
N LYS A 166 -20.88 -0.30 -6.22
CA LYS A 166 -21.87 -0.30 -7.31
C LYS A 166 -21.30 -0.82 -8.63
N ASP A 167 -20.00 -0.68 -8.81
CA ASP A 167 -19.30 -1.03 -10.04
C ASP A 167 -18.50 -2.33 -9.91
N ILE A 168 -18.67 -3.07 -8.80
CA ILE A 168 -17.82 -4.24 -8.48
C ILE A 168 -17.92 -5.33 -9.53
N ASP A 169 -19.14 -5.62 -10.03
CA ASP A 169 -19.36 -6.67 -11.01
C ASP A 169 -18.65 -6.33 -12.33
N VAL A 170 -18.74 -5.07 -12.78
CA VAL A 170 -18.05 -4.61 -13.99
C VAL A 170 -16.52 -4.72 -13.84
N VAL A 171 -16.00 -4.43 -12.66
CA VAL A 171 -14.56 -4.56 -12.39
C VAL A 171 -14.14 -6.01 -12.38
N ILE A 172 -14.90 -6.90 -11.75
CA ILE A 172 -14.63 -8.34 -11.73
C ILE A 172 -14.67 -8.90 -13.15
N ASP A 173 -15.67 -8.56 -13.92
CA ASP A 173 -15.80 -9.02 -15.31
C ASP A 173 -14.63 -8.53 -16.18
N SER A 174 -14.14 -7.30 -15.94
CA SER A 174 -13.01 -6.73 -16.66
C SER A 174 -11.69 -7.48 -16.43
N LEU A 175 -11.54 -8.20 -15.31
CA LEU A 175 -10.37 -9.05 -15.05
C LEU A 175 -10.32 -10.25 -16.01
N ASN A 176 -11.41 -10.54 -16.72
CA ASN A 176 -11.52 -11.60 -17.72
C ASN A 176 -11.01 -12.96 -17.20
N ILE A 177 -11.29 -13.26 -15.94
CA ILE A 177 -10.87 -14.54 -15.34
C ILE A 177 -11.82 -15.63 -15.82
N PRO A 178 -11.36 -16.61 -16.61
CA PRO A 178 -12.25 -17.61 -17.16
C PRO A 178 -12.87 -18.48 -16.05
N VAL A 179 -14.17 -18.67 -16.09
CA VAL A 179 -14.93 -19.41 -15.06
C VAL A 179 -14.39 -20.83 -14.85
N HIS A 180 -13.89 -21.48 -15.91
CA HIS A 180 -13.30 -22.80 -15.81
C HIS A 180 -11.96 -22.84 -15.02
N ALA A 181 -11.28 -21.69 -14.90
CA ALA A 181 -10.08 -21.57 -14.07
C ALA A 181 -10.42 -21.38 -12.58
N LEU A 182 -11.67 -21.01 -12.27
CA LEU A 182 -12.13 -20.81 -10.91
C LEU A 182 -12.63 -22.13 -10.33
N GLN A 183 -11.74 -22.90 -9.73
CA GLN A 183 -12.06 -24.21 -9.13
C GLN A 183 -12.52 -24.11 -7.67
N VAL A 184 -12.76 -22.92 -7.18
CA VAL A 184 -13.18 -22.70 -5.79
C VAL A 184 -14.71 -22.76 -5.65
N PRO A 185 -15.23 -23.32 -4.55
CA PRO A 185 -16.67 -23.40 -4.31
C PRO A 185 -17.38 -22.04 -4.37
N ALA A 186 -16.71 -20.98 -3.91
CA ALA A 186 -17.25 -19.62 -3.92
C ALA A 186 -17.55 -19.06 -5.34
N ALA A 187 -16.92 -19.60 -6.38
CA ALA A 187 -17.19 -19.24 -7.77
C ALA A 187 -18.41 -19.94 -8.37
N LYS A 188 -19.05 -20.82 -7.62
CA LYS A 188 -20.24 -21.59 -8.00
C LYS A 188 -21.35 -21.31 -6.99
N ASP A 189 -22.44 -22.06 -7.07
CA ASP A 189 -23.45 -22.06 -6.02
C ASP A 189 -22.86 -22.67 -4.73
N TYR A 190 -22.22 -21.83 -3.91
CA TYR A 190 -21.55 -22.23 -2.69
C TYR A 190 -22.55 -22.74 -1.63
N ILE A 191 -23.81 -22.30 -1.66
CA ILE A 191 -24.86 -22.76 -0.75
C ILE A 191 -25.16 -24.24 -1.06
N LYS A 192 -25.36 -24.55 -2.34
CA LYS A 192 -25.56 -25.92 -2.81
C LYS A 192 -24.32 -26.77 -2.55
N TYR A 193 -23.13 -26.25 -2.83
CA TYR A 193 -21.87 -26.94 -2.55
C TYR A 193 -21.72 -27.30 -1.08
N ASN A 194 -21.99 -26.36 -0.16
CA ASN A 194 -21.89 -26.57 1.27
C ASN A 194 -23.03 -27.43 1.84
N SER A 195 -24.14 -27.65 1.10
CA SER A 195 -25.23 -28.54 1.51
C SER A 195 -24.90 -30.02 1.29
N TYR A 196 -23.88 -30.33 0.50
CA TYR A 196 -23.43 -31.71 0.34
C TYR A 196 -22.65 -32.18 1.57
N PRO A 197 -22.82 -33.46 1.97
CA PRO A 197 -22.01 -34.04 3.04
C PRO A 197 -20.52 -33.98 2.65
N ASN A 198 -19.75 -33.26 3.42
CA ASN A 198 -18.30 -33.18 3.23
C ASN A 198 -17.62 -33.97 4.34
N TYR A 199 -17.20 -35.17 4.05
CA TYR A 199 -16.50 -36.07 4.97
C TYR A 199 -14.98 -35.90 4.93
N GLY A 200 -14.48 -34.77 4.40
CA GLY A 200 -13.04 -34.53 4.23
C GLY A 200 -12.46 -35.29 3.02
N GLU A 201 -13.29 -35.87 2.18
CA GLU A 201 -12.82 -36.45 0.93
C GLU A 201 -12.47 -35.39 -0.09
N VAL A 202 -11.29 -35.50 -0.63
CA VAL A 202 -10.91 -34.71 -1.83
C VAL A 202 -11.69 -35.32 -2.99
N VAL A 203 -12.76 -34.65 -3.41
CA VAL A 203 -13.44 -35.00 -4.65
C VAL A 203 -12.44 -34.77 -5.78
N GLY A 204 -11.76 -35.84 -6.18
CA GLY A 204 -10.79 -35.79 -7.27
C GLY A 204 -11.46 -35.21 -8.51
N ALA A 205 -10.89 -34.14 -9.05
CA ALA A 205 -11.25 -33.69 -10.37
C ALA A 205 -11.02 -34.87 -11.32
N LYS A 206 -12.08 -35.43 -11.86
CA LYS A 206 -11.95 -36.29 -13.03
C LYS A 206 -11.48 -35.38 -14.16
N LEU A 207 -10.19 -35.47 -14.48
CA LEU A 207 -9.61 -34.94 -15.70
C LEU A 207 -10.29 -35.56 -16.93
#